data_dc1bef96b51043edca7ee54b87194fd1
#
_entry.id   dc1bef96b51043edca7ee54b87194fd1
#
_cell.length_a   1.000
_cell.length_b   1.000
_cell.length_c   1.000
_cell.angle_alpha   90.00
_cell.angle_beta   90.00
_cell.angle_gamma   90.00
#
_symmetry.space_group_name_H-M   'P 1'
#
loop_
_entity.id
_entity.type
_entity.pdbx_description
1 polymer ?
#
loop_
_entity_poly.entity_id
_entity_poly.type
_entity_poly.pdbx_seq_one_letter_code
_entity_poly.pdbx_strand_id
1 'polypeptide(L)'
;MEGSLILANGEKFTGQWQGNPKDHIGELIYFTGMARFQEFITDPANKGKVVIATFPGILNSDLDPSKFESDQIQIGGLITQQDVNMPVDVKGINVLDLFSEQNIPVLTSMDTRALIKRVKKEGEMPAIISSKYTVNRLSAQMEDIYANFGTEHIIPKGHKHIVVINFGYKKSLIHSLSQSGHKVTVTSGHIDISLIHSLKPDGIIFSGGPGNPLEWQKFFPDYKKLAMKYPTLGLGLGHQILALAFGANIEKMPAGHRNFKEAVIETDSQKVFMSNQNHGYTVNEKNLKQYGFRVSFKNVHDGTVEGLVHEQYLVVTYQFHPEQVHNPLNELIFNHFFKTVNESKGASVYA
;
A
#
# COMPACT_ATOMS: atom_id res chain seq x y z
N MET A 1 5.02 -31.70 5.09
CA MET A 1 4.51 -31.70 6.48
C MET A 1 3.16 -30.98 6.44
N GLU A 2 2.19 -31.42 7.26
CA GLU A 2 0.90 -30.72 7.36
C GLU A 2 1.06 -29.39 8.08
N GLY A 3 0.38 -28.38 7.56
CA GLY A 3 0.27 -27.05 8.15
C GLY A 3 -1.18 -26.58 8.19
N SER A 4 -1.47 -25.55 8.96
CA SER A 4 -2.80 -25.05 9.17
C SER A 4 -2.89 -23.55 9.03
N LEU A 5 -3.98 -23.07 8.42
CA LEU A 5 -4.47 -21.73 8.51
C LEU A 5 -5.65 -21.69 9.49
N ILE A 6 -5.57 -20.86 10.51
CA ILE A 6 -6.60 -20.69 11.52
C ILE A 6 -7.14 -19.27 11.42
N LEU A 7 -8.42 -19.11 11.18
CA LEU A 7 -9.09 -17.82 11.06
C LEU A 7 -9.47 -17.26 12.44
N ALA A 8 -9.74 -15.96 12.50
CA ALA A 8 -10.14 -15.29 13.75
C ALA A 8 -11.42 -15.89 14.39
N ASN A 9 -12.31 -16.48 13.58
CA ASN A 9 -13.52 -17.17 14.06
C ASN A 9 -13.25 -18.61 14.56
N GLY A 10 -11.97 -19.07 14.56
CA GLY A 10 -11.57 -20.42 14.98
C GLY A 10 -11.65 -21.49 13.88
N GLU A 11 -12.13 -21.14 12.68
CA GLU A 11 -12.21 -22.08 11.56
C GLU A 11 -10.80 -22.45 11.08
N LYS A 12 -10.58 -23.74 10.82
CA LYS A 12 -9.29 -24.30 10.42
C LYS A 12 -9.33 -24.84 9.01
N PHE A 13 -8.31 -24.51 8.23
CA PHE A 13 -8.01 -25.07 6.91
C PHE A 13 -6.65 -25.74 6.97
N THR A 14 -6.50 -26.93 6.41
CA THR A 14 -5.24 -27.68 6.38
C THR A 14 -4.67 -27.72 4.96
N GLY A 15 -3.35 -27.71 4.89
CA GLY A 15 -2.60 -27.79 3.65
C GLY A 15 -1.23 -28.40 3.85
N GLN A 16 -0.39 -28.35 2.83
CA GLN A 16 0.98 -28.83 2.86
C GLN A 16 1.94 -27.66 3.13
N TRP A 17 2.73 -27.78 4.17
CA TRP A 17 3.75 -26.81 4.54
C TRP A 17 4.96 -26.91 3.62
N GLN A 18 5.47 -25.77 3.16
CA GLN A 18 6.68 -25.66 2.36
C GLN A 18 7.73 -24.85 3.15
N GLY A 19 8.99 -25.27 3.04
CA GLY A 19 10.11 -24.64 3.75
C GLY A 19 10.15 -24.91 5.25
N ASN A 20 10.90 -24.09 5.98
CA ASN A 20 11.05 -24.21 7.42
C ASN A 20 9.77 -23.78 8.15
N PRO A 21 9.28 -24.57 9.13
CA PRO A 21 8.08 -24.21 9.88
C PRO A 21 8.31 -22.95 10.73
N LYS A 22 7.56 -21.90 10.44
CA LYS A 22 7.54 -20.67 11.23
C LYS A 22 6.12 -20.14 11.30
N ASP A 23 5.56 -20.10 12.50
CA ASP A 23 4.23 -19.56 12.71
C ASP A 23 4.22 -18.07 12.39
N HIS A 24 3.13 -17.59 11.75
CA HIS A 24 2.93 -16.19 11.44
C HIS A 24 1.48 -15.78 11.65
N ILE A 25 1.28 -14.57 12.20
CA ILE A 25 -0.03 -13.94 12.38
C ILE A 25 -0.08 -12.72 11.49
N GLY A 26 -1.15 -12.61 10.69
CA GLY A 26 -1.36 -11.45 9.82
C GLY A 26 -2.80 -11.31 9.38
N GLU A 27 -3.13 -10.17 8.78
CA GLU A 27 -4.42 -9.96 8.13
C GLU A 27 -4.51 -10.84 6.89
N LEU A 28 -5.57 -11.66 6.81
CA LEU A 28 -5.83 -12.53 5.65
C LEU A 28 -6.47 -11.71 4.54
N ILE A 29 -5.79 -11.66 3.42
CA ILE A 29 -6.24 -11.02 2.18
C ILE A 29 -6.15 -11.99 1.01
N TYR A 30 -6.71 -11.63 -0.14
CA TYR A 30 -6.56 -12.43 -1.35
C TYR A 30 -6.02 -11.61 -2.52
N PHE A 31 -5.26 -12.27 -3.39
CA PHE A 31 -4.72 -11.74 -4.62
C PHE A 31 -5.24 -12.55 -5.80
N THR A 32 -5.94 -11.90 -6.73
CA THR A 32 -6.56 -12.54 -7.91
C THR A 32 -5.81 -12.26 -9.20
N GLY A 33 -4.74 -11.47 -9.15
CA GLY A 33 -3.95 -11.10 -10.32
C GLY A 33 -3.20 -12.30 -10.92
N MET A 34 -3.19 -12.40 -12.26
CA MET A 34 -2.35 -13.35 -13.00
C MET A 34 -0.96 -12.79 -13.30
N ALA A 35 -0.79 -11.49 -13.21
CA ALA A 35 0.46 -10.79 -13.47
C ALA A 35 0.84 -9.91 -12.27
N ARG A 36 2.10 -9.47 -12.22
CA ARG A 36 2.61 -8.54 -11.21
C ARG A 36 2.60 -9.12 -9.78
N PHE A 37 2.72 -10.42 -9.67
CA PHE A 37 2.81 -11.08 -8.36
C PHE A 37 4.03 -10.60 -7.57
N GLN A 38 5.16 -10.44 -8.23
CA GLN A 38 6.41 -9.99 -7.60
C GLN A 38 6.30 -8.56 -7.06
N GLU A 39 5.65 -7.65 -7.77
CA GLU A 39 5.37 -6.31 -7.28
C GLU A 39 4.43 -6.36 -6.07
N PHE A 40 3.44 -7.26 -6.09
CA PHE A 40 2.49 -7.40 -4.98
C PHE A 40 3.14 -7.96 -3.71
N ILE A 41 3.95 -9.01 -3.81
CA ILE A 41 4.59 -9.63 -2.62
C ILE A 41 5.69 -8.77 -2.02
N THR A 42 6.28 -7.86 -2.80
CA THR A 42 7.31 -6.92 -2.35
C THR A 42 6.77 -5.51 -2.07
N ASP A 43 5.46 -5.28 -2.23
CA ASP A 43 4.80 -4.01 -1.89
C ASP A 43 4.80 -3.80 -0.38
N PRO A 44 5.41 -2.72 0.15
CA PRO A 44 5.40 -2.42 1.59
C PRO A 44 3.99 -2.34 2.20
N ALA A 45 2.96 -1.98 1.43
CA ALA A 45 1.58 -1.97 1.89
C ALA A 45 1.04 -3.37 2.27
N ASN A 46 1.72 -4.45 1.85
CA ASN A 46 1.38 -5.83 2.20
C ASN A 46 2.19 -6.39 3.36
N LYS A 47 2.94 -5.56 4.07
CA LYS A 47 3.81 -6.01 5.17
C LYS A 47 3.03 -6.83 6.19
N GLY A 48 3.53 -8.05 6.44
CA GLY A 48 2.98 -8.96 7.43
C GLY A 48 1.64 -9.63 7.08
N LYS A 49 1.04 -9.34 5.91
CA LYS A 49 -0.24 -9.94 5.54
C LYS A 49 -0.10 -11.40 5.12
N VAL A 50 -1.14 -12.20 5.40
CA VAL A 50 -1.30 -13.56 4.90
C VAL A 50 -2.08 -13.50 3.60
N VAL A 51 -1.49 -13.97 2.50
CA VAL A 51 -2.03 -13.80 1.15
C VAL A 51 -2.55 -15.11 0.58
N ILE A 52 -3.83 -15.15 0.20
CA ILE A 52 -4.40 -16.23 -0.61
C ILE A 52 -4.15 -15.89 -2.08
N ALA A 53 -3.24 -16.61 -2.74
CA ALA A 53 -3.04 -16.49 -4.19
C ALA A 53 -3.97 -17.43 -4.94
N THR A 54 -4.76 -16.87 -5.86
CA THR A 54 -5.80 -17.65 -6.57
C THR A 54 -5.34 -18.21 -7.90
N PHE A 55 -4.27 -17.67 -8.45
CA PHE A 55 -3.74 -18.09 -9.74
C PHE A 55 -3.02 -19.46 -9.61
N PRO A 56 -3.41 -20.49 -10.41
CA PRO A 56 -2.88 -21.85 -10.30
C PRO A 56 -1.49 -21.84 -10.82
N GLY A 57 -0.62 -21.35 -10.91
CA GLY A 57 0.75 -21.33 -11.46
C GLY A 57 1.65 -20.35 -10.75
N ILE A 58 1.17 -19.82 -9.62
CA ILE A 58 1.87 -18.75 -8.91
C ILE A 58 3.29 -19.15 -8.47
N LEU A 59 3.49 -20.39 -8.06
CA LEU A 59 4.80 -20.90 -7.65
C LEU A 59 5.75 -21.14 -8.82
N ASN A 60 5.24 -21.15 -10.05
CA ASN A 60 6.02 -21.29 -11.28
C ASN A 60 6.36 -19.93 -11.90
N SER A 61 6.07 -18.84 -11.20
CA SER A 61 6.38 -17.50 -11.71
C SER A 61 7.88 -17.23 -11.61
N ASP A 62 8.45 -16.77 -12.72
CA ASP A 62 9.80 -16.20 -12.72
C ASP A 62 9.79 -14.84 -12.06
N LEU A 63 10.59 -14.68 -11.01
CA LEU A 63 10.72 -13.41 -10.31
C LEU A 63 11.88 -12.60 -10.91
N ASP A 64 11.60 -11.34 -11.21
CA ASP A 64 12.56 -10.37 -11.70
C ASP A 64 12.76 -9.27 -10.63
N PRO A 65 13.91 -9.25 -9.94
CA PRO A 65 14.17 -8.28 -8.87
C PRO A 65 14.09 -6.81 -9.31
N SER A 66 14.27 -6.53 -10.59
CA SER A 66 14.14 -5.17 -11.12
C SER A 66 12.72 -4.60 -11.01
N LYS A 67 11.74 -5.47 -10.83
CA LYS A 67 10.31 -5.12 -10.66
C LYS A 67 9.84 -5.17 -9.21
N PHE A 68 10.74 -5.43 -8.26
CA PHE A 68 10.40 -5.43 -6.84
C PHE A 68 10.14 -4.02 -6.35
N GLU A 69 9.09 -3.84 -5.57
CA GLU A 69 8.73 -2.56 -4.95
C GLU A 69 9.49 -2.26 -3.66
N SER A 70 10.21 -3.26 -3.11
CA SER A 70 11.17 -3.12 -2.00
C SER A 70 12.25 -4.21 -2.08
N ASP A 71 13.27 -4.16 -1.20
CA ASP A 71 14.42 -5.08 -1.24
C ASP A 71 14.11 -6.50 -0.76
N GLN A 72 12.94 -6.71 -0.17
CA GLN A 72 12.56 -7.99 0.42
C GLN A 72 11.07 -8.27 0.19
N ILE A 73 10.67 -9.53 0.39
CA ILE A 73 9.26 -9.90 0.44
C ILE A 73 8.63 -9.23 1.66
N GLN A 74 7.47 -8.62 1.47
CA GLN A 74 6.75 -7.90 2.52
C GLN A 74 5.62 -8.73 3.13
N ILE A 75 5.02 -9.65 2.36
CA ILE A 75 3.95 -10.50 2.91
C ILE A 75 4.51 -11.43 3.99
N GLY A 76 3.68 -11.74 4.98
CA GLY A 76 4.04 -12.61 6.11
C GLY A 76 3.74 -14.08 5.87
N GLY A 77 2.98 -14.43 4.82
CA GLY A 77 2.69 -15.80 4.44
C GLY A 77 1.93 -15.92 3.14
N LEU A 78 2.11 -17.05 2.46
CA LEU A 78 1.46 -17.35 1.18
C LEU A 78 0.61 -18.62 1.28
N ILE A 79 -0.60 -18.55 0.73
CA ILE A 79 -1.54 -19.68 0.65
C ILE A 79 -1.91 -19.88 -0.81
N THR A 80 -1.76 -21.10 -1.31
CA THR A 80 -2.09 -21.45 -2.70
C THR A 80 -2.73 -22.83 -2.79
N GLN A 81 -3.50 -23.02 -3.85
CA GLN A 81 -4.04 -24.34 -4.21
C GLN A 81 -2.99 -25.22 -4.92
N GLN A 82 -1.94 -24.62 -5.49
CA GLN A 82 -0.95 -25.35 -6.29
C GLN A 82 -0.24 -26.41 -5.46
N ASP A 83 -0.09 -27.61 -6.02
CA ASP A 83 0.75 -28.66 -5.45
C ASP A 83 2.20 -28.50 -5.95
N VAL A 84 3.16 -28.63 -5.05
CA VAL A 84 4.62 -28.51 -5.35
C VAL A 84 5.19 -29.71 -6.09
N ASN A 85 4.45 -30.82 -6.17
CA ASN A 85 4.90 -32.02 -6.90
C ASN A 85 4.88 -31.83 -8.43
N MET A 86 4.41 -30.69 -8.93
CA MET A 86 4.51 -30.36 -10.35
C MET A 86 5.92 -29.85 -10.67
N PRO A 87 6.55 -30.33 -11.76
CA PRO A 87 7.83 -29.82 -12.21
C PRO A 87 7.75 -28.30 -12.43
N VAL A 88 8.64 -27.55 -11.79
CA VAL A 88 8.76 -26.10 -11.97
C VAL A 88 9.97 -25.85 -12.85
N ASP A 89 9.72 -25.48 -14.10
CA ASP A 89 10.78 -25.02 -15.02
C ASP A 89 10.86 -23.49 -14.94
N VAL A 90 11.63 -23.00 -13.95
CA VAL A 90 11.84 -21.58 -13.71
C VAL A 90 13.22 -21.20 -14.20
N LYS A 91 13.30 -20.21 -15.09
CA LYS A 91 14.57 -19.69 -15.64
C LYS A 91 15.19 -18.60 -14.77
N GLY A 92 14.42 -18.01 -13.86
CA GLY A 92 14.81 -16.94 -12.94
C GLY A 92 14.87 -17.37 -11.49
N ILE A 93 14.54 -16.44 -10.58
CA ILE A 93 14.46 -16.71 -9.15
C ILE A 93 13.18 -17.50 -8.86
N ASN A 94 13.34 -18.68 -8.23
CA ASN A 94 12.21 -19.50 -7.82
C ASN A 94 11.49 -18.86 -6.61
N VAL A 95 10.16 -18.84 -6.69
CA VAL A 95 9.31 -18.28 -5.61
C VAL A 95 9.54 -18.98 -4.29
N LEU A 96 9.57 -20.33 -4.25
CA LEU A 96 9.72 -21.10 -3.02
C LEU A 96 11.11 -20.92 -2.40
N ASP A 97 12.15 -20.84 -3.23
CA ASP A 97 13.52 -20.63 -2.74
C ASP A 97 13.61 -19.27 -2.05
N LEU A 98 13.10 -18.20 -2.70
CA LEU A 98 13.11 -16.85 -2.13
C LEU A 98 12.29 -16.76 -0.83
N PHE A 99 11.13 -17.42 -0.77
CA PHE A 99 10.30 -17.46 0.45
C PHE A 99 11.01 -18.24 1.58
N SER A 100 11.69 -19.33 1.24
CA SER A 100 12.46 -20.13 2.20
C SER A 100 13.66 -19.35 2.74
N GLU A 101 14.41 -18.67 1.89
CA GLU A 101 15.55 -17.81 2.27
C GLU A 101 15.14 -16.70 3.26
N GLN A 102 13.96 -16.12 3.06
CA GLN A 102 13.41 -15.07 3.92
C GLN A 102 12.56 -15.61 5.08
N ASN A 103 12.49 -16.94 5.27
CA ASN A 103 11.70 -17.59 6.31
C ASN A 103 10.22 -17.22 6.32
N ILE A 104 9.61 -17.10 5.14
CA ILE A 104 8.19 -16.79 4.96
C ILE A 104 7.43 -18.11 4.76
N PRO A 105 6.40 -18.41 5.57
CA PRO A 105 5.63 -19.64 5.46
C PRO A 105 4.79 -19.69 4.18
N VAL A 106 4.78 -20.88 3.55
CA VAL A 106 3.92 -21.17 2.39
C VAL A 106 3.09 -22.41 2.69
N LEU A 107 1.77 -22.30 2.54
CA LEU A 107 0.84 -23.44 2.56
C LEU A 107 0.32 -23.71 1.15
N THR A 108 0.56 -24.92 0.67
CA THR A 108 0.09 -25.42 -0.63
C THR A 108 -1.05 -26.40 -0.47
N SER A 109 -1.67 -26.83 -1.57
CA SER A 109 -2.81 -27.78 -1.58
C SER A 109 -4.00 -27.30 -0.74
N MET A 110 -4.22 -25.98 -0.65
CA MET A 110 -5.29 -25.37 0.12
C MET A 110 -6.55 -25.15 -0.73
N ASP A 111 -7.74 -25.31 -0.15
CA ASP A 111 -8.98 -24.88 -0.79
C ASP A 111 -9.12 -23.35 -0.79
N THR A 112 -8.45 -22.71 -1.74
CA THR A 112 -8.45 -21.25 -1.89
C THR A 112 -9.83 -20.70 -2.23
N ARG A 113 -10.71 -21.48 -2.86
CA ARG A 113 -12.09 -21.05 -3.19
C ARG A 113 -12.96 -20.95 -1.94
N ALA A 114 -12.87 -21.93 -1.04
CA ALA A 114 -13.56 -21.89 0.24
C ALA A 114 -13.07 -20.72 1.09
N LEU A 115 -11.75 -20.49 1.15
CA LEU A 115 -11.14 -19.36 1.86
C LEU A 115 -11.62 -18.01 1.32
N ILE A 116 -11.64 -17.80 0.02
CA ILE A 116 -12.10 -16.55 -0.58
C ILE A 116 -13.58 -16.31 -0.30
N LYS A 117 -14.44 -17.35 -0.37
CA LYS A 117 -15.84 -17.23 0.02
C LYS A 117 -15.98 -16.75 1.46
N ARG A 118 -15.09 -17.22 2.35
CA ARG A 118 -15.10 -16.83 3.76
C ARG A 118 -14.68 -15.36 3.91
N VAL A 119 -13.58 -14.95 3.31
CA VAL A 119 -13.12 -13.55 3.34
C VAL A 119 -14.15 -12.60 2.71
N LYS A 120 -14.80 -12.98 1.61
CA LYS A 120 -15.86 -12.16 1.01
C LYS A 120 -17.11 -12.03 1.88
N LYS A 121 -17.44 -13.05 2.69
CA LYS A 121 -18.61 -13.05 3.56
C LYS A 121 -18.38 -12.30 4.87
N GLU A 122 -17.19 -12.49 5.48
CA GLU A 122 -16.90 -12.04 6.85
C GLU A 122 -15.96 -10.82 6.89
N GLY A 123 -15.38 -10.46 5.76
CA GLY A 123 -14.37 -9.40 5.64
C GLY A 123 -12.95 -9.93 5.81
N GLU A 124 -12.00 -9.05 5.51
CA GLU A 124 -10.57 -9.28 5.80
C GLU A 124 -10.38 -9.35 7.32
N MET A 125 -9.72 -10.40 7.79
CA MET A 125 -9.63 -10.73 9.21
C MET A 125 -8.23 -11.25 9.59
N PRO A 126 -7.84 -11.18 10.88
CA PRO A 126 -6.63 -11.84 11.36
C PRO A 126 -6.68 -13.36 11.12
N ALA A 127 -5.55 -13.92 10.73
CA ALA A 127 -5.37 -15.36 10.60
C ALA A 127 -3.96 -15.79 11.05
N ILE A 128 -3.82 -17.04 11.44
CA ILE A 128 -2.55 -17.64 11.83
C ILE A 128 -2.20 -18.73 10.84
N ILE A 129 -0.98 -18.68 10.29
CA ILE A 129 -0.34 -19.84 9.68
C ILE A 129 0.46 -20.53 10.76
N SER A 130 0.20 -21.82 11.03
CA SER A 130 0.92 -22.58 12.06
C SER A 130 1.17 -24.03 11.66
N SER A 131 2.33 -24.52 12.07
CA SER A 131 2.69 -25.95 12.04
C SER A 131 2.19 -26.68 13.30
N LYS A 132 1.82 -25.96 14.37
CA LYS A 132 1.38 -26.47 15.65
C LYS A 132 0.06 -25.85 16.06
N TYR A 133 -0.85 -26.69 16.51
CA TYR A 133 -2.20 -26.25 16.88
C TYR A 133 -2.19 -25.49 18.23
N THR A 134 -2.18 -24.17 18.24
CA THR A 134 -2.47 -23.38 19.45
C THR A 134 -3.12 -22.05 19.11
N VAL A 135 -4.36 -21.86 19.56
CA VAL A 135 -5.24 -20.69 19.23
C VAL A 135 -4.99 -19.48 20.15
N ASN A 136 -4.12 -19.54 21.14
CA ASN A 136 -4.12 -18.60 22.28
C ASN A 136 -3.51 -17.20 22.04
N ARG A 137 -3.25 -16.75 20.81
CA ARG A 137 -2.54 -15.46 20.57
C ARG A 137 -3.02 -14.58 19.42
N LEU A 138 -4.26 -14.67 18.98
CA LEU A 138 -4.74 -13.88 17.83
C LEU A 138 -4.79 -12.35 18.05
N SER A 139 -4.79 -11.88 19.29
CA SER A 139 -4.94 -10.46 19.60
C SER A 139 -3.65 -9.70 19.92
N ALA A 140 -2.51 -10.37 20.06
CA ALA A 140 -1.37 -9.76 20.76
C ALA A 140 -0.16 -9.34 19.90
N GLN A 141 -0.13 -9.57 18.59
CA GLN A 141 1.10 -9.38 17.80
C GLN A 141 0.98 -8.60 16.49
N MET A 142 -0.07 -7.82 16.29
CA MET A 142 -0.14 -6.92 15.12
C MET A 142 0.60 -5.59 15.31
N GLU A 143 1.32 -5.40 16.42
CA GLU A 143 1.77 -4.06 16.86
C GLU A 143 3.06 -3.51 16.22
N ASP A 144 3.88 -4.31 15.53
CA ASP A 144 5.20 -3.85 15.03
C ASP A 144 5.32 -3.74 13.50
N ILE A 145 4.25 -3.42 12.80
CA ILE A 145 4.29 -3.25 11.33
C ILE A 145 5.00 -1.95 10.92
N TYR A 146 5.06 -0.97 11.81
CA TYR A 146 5.58 0.37 11.51
C TYR A 146 7.07 0.47 11.81
N ALA A 147 7.91 0.30 10.80
CA ALA A 147 9.33 0.58 10.94
C ALA A 147 9.57 2.09 11.08
N ASN A 148 10.34 2.48 12.10
CA ASN A 148 10.84 3.84 12.21
C ASN A 148 11.99 4.00 11.20
N PHE A 149 11.71 4.60 10.05
CA PHE A 149 12.70 4.87 9.02
C PHE A 149 13.44 6.16 9.34
N GLY A 150 14.76 6.18 9.23
CA GLY A 150 15.56 7.39 9.35
C GLY A 150 15.27 8.39 8.22
N THR A 151 15.96 9.52 8.25
CA THR A 151 15.96 10.50 7.14
C THR A 151 17.05 10.14 6.16
N GLU A 152 16.72 10.04 4.87
CA GLU A 152 17.64 9.67 3.81
C GLU A 152 17.53 10.63 2.61
N HIS A 153 18.66 11.09 2.09
CA HIS A 153 18.72 11.90 0.87
C HIS A 153 18.89 10.99 -0.34
N ILE A 154 17.78 10.56 -0.93
CA ILE A 154 17.79 9.60 -2.06
C ILE A 154 18.30 10.25 -3.34
N ILE A 155 17.85 11.49 -3.64
CA ILE A 155 18.30 12.28 -4.79
C ILE A 155 18.85 13.59 -4.25
N PRO A 156 20.19 13.75 -4.15
CA PRO A 156 20.79 14.85 -3.39
C PRO A 156 20.79 16.20 -4.12
N LYS A 157 20.54 16.23 -5.43
CA LYS A 157 20.58 17.44 -6.26
C LYS A 157 19.31 17.58 -7.10
N GLY A 158 18.88 18.80 -7.37
CA GLY A 158 17.70 19.10 -8.19
C GLY A 158 17.23 20.54 -8.08
N HIS A 159 16.28 20.93 -8.93
CA HIS A 159 15.76 22.30 -9.03
C HIS A 159 14.88 22.68 -7.83
N LYS A 160 14.07 21.76 -7.38
CA LYS A 160 13.16 21.89 -6.24
C LYS A 160 13.39 20.74 -5.27
N HIS A 161 12.99 20.92 -4.02
CA HIS A 161 13.16 19.92 -2.98
C HIS A 161 11.83 19.26 -2.64
N ILE A 162 11.67 17.99 -2.99
CA ILE A 162 10.52 17.17 -2.59
C ILE A 162 10.91 16.37 -1.33
N VAL A 163 10.08 16.46 -0.29
CA VAL A 163 10.22 15.63 0.90
C VAL A 163 9.13 14.57 0.89
N VAL A 164 9.52 13.30 0.96
CA VAL A 164 8.61 12.15 1.06
C VAL A 164 8.47 11.75 2.52
N ILE A 165 7.28 11.86 3.08
CA ILE A 165 6.90 11.30 4.38
C ILE A 165 6.62 9.82 4.16
N ASN A 166 7.50 8.97 4.71
CA ASN A 166 7.53 7.54 4.44
C ASN A 166 6.68 6.75 5.42
N PHE A 167 5.62 6.15 4.93
CA PHE A 167 4.80 5.15 5.63
C PHE A 167 5.04 3.73 5.11
N GLY A 168 5.86 3.57 4.07
CA GLY A 168 6.11 2.35 3.32
C GLY A 168 6.07 2.62 1.81
N TYR A 169 6.91 3.53 1.34
CA TYR A 169 6.94 3.88 -0.08
C TYR A 169 7.43 2.72 -0.95
N LYS A 170 6.97 2.70 -2.20
CA LYS A 170 7.40 1.78 -3.25
C LYS A 170 8.62 2.32 -3.99
N LYS A 171 9.51 1.43 -4.46
CA LYS A 171 10.63 1.82 -5.34
C LYS A 171 10.17 2.55 -6.59
N SER A 172 9.01 2.18 -7.13
CA SER A 172 8.41 2.86 -8.29
C SER A 172 8.11 4.34 -8.03
N LEU A 173 7.79 4.74 -6.79
CA LEU A 173 7.64 6.16 -6.42
C LEU A 173 8.97 6.90 -6.59
N ILE A 174 10.06 6.38 -6.03
CA ILE A 174 11.38 7.01 -6.16
C ILE A 174 11.83 7.04 -7.62
N HIS A 175 11.54 5.98 -8.37
CA HIS A 175 11.83 5.96 -9.81
C HIS A 175 11.09 7.10 -10.54
N SER A 176 9.79 7.28 -10.31
CA SER A 176 9.01 8.38 -10.91
C SER A 176 9.54 9.75 -10.49
N LEU A 177 9.95 9.91 -9.23
CA LEU A 177 10.57 11.15 -8.75
C LEU A 177 11.96 11.39 -9.36
N SER A 178 12.72 10.34 -9.65
CA SER A 178 14.06 10.50 -10.26
C SER A 178 14.02 11.11 -11.67
N GLN A 179 12.92 10.91 -12.38
CA GLN A 179 12.71 11.48 -13.71
C GLN A 179 12.33 12.98 -13.68
N SER A 180 11.96 13.51 -12.51
CA SER A 180 11.45 14.87 -12.37
C SER A 180 12.52 15.96 -12.33
N GLY A 181 13.80 15.60 -12.15
CA GLY A 181 14.89 16.55 -11.95
C GLY A 181 14.88 17.28 -10.60
N HIS A 182 14.11 16.81 -9.64
CA HIS A 182 14.02 17.38 -8.30
C HIS A 182 14.95 16.67 -7.30
N LYS A 183 15.40 17.41 -6.29
CA LYS A 183 16.02 16.83 -5.09
C LYS A 183 14.95 16.08 -4.30
N VAL A 184 15.26 14.89 -3.82
CA VAL A 184 14.32 14.07 -3.02
C VAL A 184 14.96 13.65 -1.71
N THR A 185 14.29 13.94 -0.61
CA THR A 185 14.60 13.45 0.73
C THR A 185 13.44 12.63 1.24
N VAL A 186 13.72 11.43 1.73
CA VAL A 186 12.74 10.57 2.39
C VAL A 186 12.94 10.69 3.90
N THR A 187 11.85 10.83 4.66
CA THR A 187 11.88 10.89 6.13
C THR A 187 10.80 9.98 6.70
N SER A 188 10.96 9.57 7.96
CA SER A 188 9.97 8.72 8.65
C SER A 188 8.58 9.36 8.68
N GLY A 189 7.53 8.50 8.68
CA GLY A 189 6.16 8.90 9.02
C GLY A 189 6.05 9.48 10.43
N HIS A 190 6.89 9.04 11.38
CA HIS A 190 7.01 9.65 12.71
C HIS A 190 7.76 10.98 12.62
N ILE A 191 7.09 12.01 12.12
CA ILE A 191 7.72 13.27 11.77
C ILE A 191 8.16 14.09 13.02
N ASP A 192 9.30 14.80 12.86
CA ASP A 192 9.59 16.03 13.57
C ASP A 192 9.32 17.21 12.61
N ILE A 193 8.30 18.01 12.94
CA ILE A 193 7.89 19.13 12.09
C ILE A 193 9.01 20.17 11.93
N SER A 194 9.86 20.34 12.96
CA SER A 194 11.01 21.25 12.91
C SER A 194 12.05 20.76 11.92
N LEU A 195 12.31 19.46 11.91
CA LEU A 195 13.19 18.83 10.91
C LEU A 195 12.66 19.06 9.49
N ILE A 196 11.36 18.81 9.26
CA ILE A 196 10.76 19.03 7.93
C ILE A 196 10.92 20.48 7.50
N HIS A 197 10.65 21.45 8.40
CA HIS A 197 10.85 22.87 8.08
C HIS A 197 12.31 23.23 7.80
N SER A 198 13.26 22.61 8.50
CA SER A 198 14.70 22.83 8.27
C SER A 198 15.18 22.35 6.90
N LEU A 199 14.53 21.31 6.35
CA LEU A 199 14.77 20.80 5.01
C LEU A 199 14.31 21.78 3.91
N LYS A 200 13.46 22.76 4.23
CA LYS A 200 12.89 23.76 3.30
C LYS A 200 12.29 23.10 2.05
N PRO A 201 11.29 22.20 2.19
CA PRO A 201 10.69 21.56 1.03
C PRO A 201 9.94 22.56 0.15
N ASP A 202 9.99 22.35 -1.15
CA ASP A 202 9.11 23.01 -2.12
C ASP A 202 7.80 22.24 -2.32
N GLY A 203 7.78 20.94 -2.01
CA GLY A 203 6.60 20.08 -2.02
C GLY A 203 6.77 18.87 -1.12
N ILE A 204 5.65 18.30 -0.67
CA ILE A 204 5.63 17.14 0.22
C ILE A 204 4.79 16.03 -0.39
N ILE A 205 5.28 14.78 -0.30
CA ILE A 205 4.52 13.58 -0.67
C ILE A 205 4.31 12.73 0.58
N PHE A 206 3.07 12.40 0.89
CA PHE A 206 2.69 11.40 1.87
C PHE A 206 2.54 10.07 1.15
N SER A 207 3.46 9.13 1.39
CA SER A 207 3.51 7.87 0.64
C SER A 207 2.37 6.91 1.00
N GLY A 208 2.22 5.86 0.21
CA GLY A 208 1.50 4.66 0.61
C GLY A 208 2.19 3.93 1.76
N GLY A 209 1.56 2.86 2.25
CA GLY A 209 2.11 2.04 3.33
C GLY A 209 1.09 1.05 3.90
N PRO A 210 1.53 0.18 4.83
CA PRO A 210 0.69 -0.79 5.50
C PRO A 210 -0.10 -0.18 6.66
N GLY A 211 -1.06 -0.93 7.17
CA GLY A 211 -1.68 -0.76 8.46
C GLY A 211 -2.94 0.10 8.49
N ASN A 212 -3.33 0.47 9.69
CA ASN A 212 -4.52 1.26 9.95
C ASN A 212 -4.16 2.75 10.00
N PRO A 213 -4.75 3.62 9.16
CA PRO A 213 -4.43 5.04 9.15
C PRO A 213 -4.71 5.75 10.49
N LEU A 214 -5.59 5.22 11.35
CA LEU A 214 -5.86 5.79 12.68
C LEU A 214 -4.67 5.65 13.66
N GLU A 215 -3.74 4.75 13.42
CA GLU A 215 -2.54 4.60 14.26
C GLU A 215 -1.61 5.81 14.18
N TRP A 216 -1.76 6.62 13.13
CA TRP A 216 -1.05 7.87 12.93
C TRP A 216 -1.72 9.10 13.55
N GLN A 217 -2.83 8.92 14.29
CA GLN A 217 -3.66 10.01 14.83
C GLN A 217 -2.85 11.03 15.65
N LYS A 218 -1.83 10.59 16.38
CA LYS A 218 -0.94 11.46 17.16
C LYS A 218 -0.30 12.57 16.33
N PHE A 219 -0.04 12.30 15.04
CA PHE A 219 0.67 13.21 14.13
C PHE A 219 -0.27 14.02 13.23
N PHE A 220 -1.58 13.78 13.23
CA PHE A 220 -2.54 14.49 12.38
C PHE A 220 -2.44 16.03 12.48
N PRO A 221 -2.28 16.66 13.67
CA PRO A 221 -2.13 18.11 13.74
C PRO A 221 -0.92 18.62 12.94
N ASP A 222 0.19 17.89 12.97
CA ASP A 222 1.41 18.32 12.30
C ASP A 222 1.37 18.00 10.80
N TYR A 223 0.79 16.87 10.39
CA TYR A 223 0.52 16.59 8.99
C TYR A 223 -0.37 17.66 8.36
N LYS A 224 -1.44 18.08 9.06
CA LYS A 224 -2.32 19.16 8.60
C LYS A 224 -1.54 20.47 8.43
N LYS A 225 -0.71 20.87 9.41
CA LYS A 225 0.12 22.10 9.31
C LYS A 225 1.04 22.07 8.10
N LEU A 226 1.69 20.91 7.83
CA LEU A 226 2.55 20.73 6.67
C LEU A 226 1.76 20.88 5.36
N ALA A 227 0.61 20.18 5.26
CA ALA A 227 -0.24 20.21 4.08
C ALA A 227 -0.86 21.58 3.80
N MET A 228 -1.14 22.36 4.85
CA MET A 228 -1.61 23.76 4.71
C MET A 228 -0.52 24.70 4.20
N LYS A 229 0.75 24.36 4.41
CA LYS A 229 1.90 25.22 4.09
C LYS A 229 2.57 24.91 2.77
N TYR A 230 2.61 23.65 2.37
CA TYR A 230 3.36 23.17 1.21
C TYR A 230 2.43 22.49 0.20
N PRO A 231 2.70 22.61 -1.12
CA PRO A 231 2.09 21.73 -2.11
C PRO A 231 2.23 20.27 -1.69
N THR A 232 1.11 19.56 -1.57
CA THR A 232 1.09 18.25 -0.97
C THR A 232 0.37 17.24 -1.84
N LEU A 233 1.01 16.07 -2.04
CA LEU A 233 0.44 14.89 -2.69
C LEU A 233 0.31 13.76 -1.68
N GLY A 234 -0.87 13.18 -1.53
CA GLY A 234 -1.10 11.98 -0.72
C GLY A 234 -1.41 10.75 -1.58
N LEU A 235 -0.75 9.62 -1.31
CA LEU A 235 -0.91 8.37 -2.06
C LEU A 235 -1.30 7.22 -1.12
N GLY A 236 -2.30 6.41 -1.47
CA GLY A 236 -2.69 5.25 -0.69
C GLY A 236 -2.98 5.57 0.79
N LEU A 237 -2.14 5.07 1.70
CA LEU A 237 -2.24 5.41 3.13
C LEU A 237 -2.11 6.91 3.38
N GLY A 238 -1.24 7.61 2.64
CA GLY A 238 -1.08 9.07 2.74
C GLY A 238 -2.34 9.84 2.35
N HIS A 239 -3.14 9.33 1.40
CA HIS A 239 -4.47 9.88 1.09
C HIS A 239 -5.41 9.79 2.29
N GLN A 240 -5.48 8.63 2.94
CA GLN A 240 -6.35 8.39 4.10
C GLN A 240 -5.91 9.22 5.31
N ILE A 241 -4.61 9.29 5.58
CA ILE A 241 -4.03 10.09 6.67
C ILE A 241 -4.33 11.57 6.48
N LEU A 242 -4.16 12.12 5.27
CA LEU A 242 -4.45 13.53 5.00
C LEU A 242 -5.95 13.82 5.15
N ALA A 243 -6.83 12.97 4.65
CA ALA A 243 -8.26 13.12 4.86
C ALA A 243 -8.62 13.17 6.35
N LEU A 244 -8.09 12.23 7.15
CA LEU A 244 -8.27 12.19 8.61
C LEU A 244 -7.68 13.42 9.31
N ALA A 245 -6.49 13.87 8.92
CA ALA A 245 -5.83 15.03 9.51
C ALA A 245 -6.64 16.32 9.32
N PHE A 246 -7.39 16.44 8.23
CA PHE A 246 -8.32 17.56 8.00
C PHE A 246 -9.67 17.37 8.70
N GLY A 247 -9.99 16.17 9.22
CA GLY A 247 -11.20 15.87 9.99
C GLY A 247 -12.22 14.99 9.30
N ALA A 248 -11.93 14.49 8.10
CA ALA A 248 -12.77 13.51 7.42
C ALA A 248 -12.74 12.15 8.15
N ASN A 249 -13.65 11.25 7.79
CA ASN A 249 -13.73 9.91 8.33
C ASN A 249 -13.30 8.88 7.30
N ILE A 250 -12.87 7.71 7.78
CA ILE A 250 -12.58 6.54 6.96
C ILE A 250 -13.46 5.37 7.38
N GLU A 251 -13.62 4.41 6.48
CA GLU A 251 -14.36 3.17 6.73
C GLU A 251 -13.49 1.97 6.30
N LYS A 252 -13.52 0.90 7.09
CA LYS A 252 -12.92 -0.38 6.67
C LYS A 252 -13.85 -1.03 5.66
N MET A 253 -13.31 -1.44 4.53
CA MET A 253 -14.05 -2.14 3.48
C MET A 253 -14.27 -3.60 3.87
N PRO A 254 -15.41 -4.20 3.54
CA PRO A 254 -15.62 -5.65 3.74
C PRO A 254 -14.61 -6.50 2.95
N ALA A 255 -14.28 -6.05 1.74
CA ALA A 255 -13.23 -6.61 0.92
C ALA A 255 -12.46 -5.44 0.29
N GLY A 256 -11.14 -5.41 0.48
CA GLY A 256 -10.30 -4.34 -0.07
C GLY A 256 -10.17 -4.44 -1.59
N HIS A 257 -9.84 -3.32 -2.21
CA HIS A 257 -9.44 -3.27 -3.62
C HIS A 257 -7.97 -3.70 -3.74
N ARG A 258 -7.73 -4.85 -4.38
CA ARG A 258 -6.38 -5.43 -4.52
C ARG A 258 -6.16 -5.94 -5.94
N ASN A 259 -6.19 -5.00 -6.89
CA ASN A 259 -6.09 -5.31 -8.30
C ASN A 259 -5.27 -4.23 -9.03
N PHE A 260 -4.50 -4.64 -10.02
CA PHE A 260 -3.72 -3.73 -10.89
C PHE A 260 -4.55 -3.11 -12.04
N LYS A 261 -5.83 -3.45 -12.14
CA LYS A 261 -6.73 -2.98 -13.19
C LYS A 261 -8.13 -2.68 -12.63
N GLU A 262 -8.18 -1.76 -11.67
CA GLU A 262 -9.45 -1.22 -11.17
C GLU A 262 -9.80 0.06 -11.91
N ALA A 263 -11.04 0.15 -12.38
CA ALA A 263 -11.52 1.32 -13.11
C ALA A 263 -11.88 2.45 -12.14
N VAL A 264 -11.29 3.63 -12.35
CA VAL A 264 -11.63 4.86 -11.63
C VAL A 264 -12.11 5.91 -12.61
N ILE A 265 -13.08 6.74 -12.21
CA ILE A 265 -13.60 7.83 -13.00
C ILE A 265 -13.21 9.17 -12.40
N GLU A 266 -12.63 10.05 -13.21
CA GLU A 266 -12.39 11.44 -12.83
C GLU A 266 -13.71 12.21 -12.84
N THR A 267 -14.05 12.84 -11.73
CA THR A 267 -15.38 13.44 -11.54
C THR A 267 -15.66 14.64 -12.44
N ASP A 268 -14.63 15.42 -12.78
CA ASP A 268 -14.78 16.63 -13.59
C ASP A 268 -14.88 16.30 -15.08
N SER A 269 -13.98 15.48 -15.62
CA SER A 269 -13.93 15.16 -17.06
C SER A 269 -14.78 13.97 -17.45
N GLN A 270 -15.25 13.18 -16.47
CA GLN A 270 -15.93 11.89 -16.67
C GLN A 270 -15.10 10.86 -17.44
N LYS A 271 -13.78 11.02 -17.49
CA LYS A 271 -12.87 10.05 -18.09
C LYS A 271 -12.60 8.89 -17.14
N VAL A 272 -12.60 7.70 -17.71
CA VAL A 272 -12.28 6.46 -16.98
C VAL A 272 -10.84 6.07 -17.23
N PHE A 273 -10.14 5.70 -16.14
CA PHE A 273 -8.77 5.25 -16.15
C PHE A 273 -8.64 3.91 -15.42
N MET A 274 -7.68 3.10 -15.84
CA MET A 274 -7.32 1.89 -15.10
C MET A 274 -6.28 2.25 -14.05
N SER A 275 -6.55 1.91 -12.81
CA SER A 275 -5.70 2.22 -11.67
C SER A 275 -5.14 0.96 -11.01
N ASN A 276 -4.09 1.14 -10.22
CA ASN A 276 -3.53 0.11 -9.36
C ASN A 276 -4.02 0.34 -7.93
N GLN A 277 -4.69 -0.65 -7.38
CA GLN A 277 -5.34 -0.58 -6.07
C GLN A 277 -4.75 -1.63 -5.11
N ASN A 278 -4.46 -1.23 -3.88
CA ASN A 278 -4.06 -2.13 -2.80
C ASN A 278 -4.42 -1.53 -1.43
N HIS A 279 -5.72 -1.44 -1.14
CA HIS A 279 -6.20 -0.86 0.13
C HIS A 279 -7.41 -1.60 0.70
N GLY A 280 -7.59 -1.54 2.02
CA GLY A 280 -8.72 -2.09 2.75
C GLY A 280 -9.56 -1.04 3.48
N TYR A 281 -9.21 0.24 3.34
CA TYR A 281 -9.95 1.37 3.89
C TYR A 281 -10.31 2.35 2.77
N THR A 282 -11.42 3.06 2.93
CA THR A 282 -11.84 4.15 2.03
C THR A 282 -12.22 5.39 2.84
N VAL A 283 -12.05 6.57 2.25
CA VAL A 283 -12.54 7.83 2.84
C VAL A 283 -14.04 7.91 2.68
N ASN A 284 -14.76 8.19 3.77
CA ASN A 284 -16.20 8.40 3.74
C ASN A 284 -16.52 9.73 3.04
N GLU A 285 -17.38 9.69 2.02
CA GLU A 285 -17.75 10.88 1.25
C GLU A 285 -18.58 11.90 2.04
N LYS A 286 -19.25 11.46 3.13
CA LYS A 286 -20.10 12.34 3.92
C LYS A 286 -19.32 13.50 4.50
N ASN A 287 -19.87 14.70 4.29
CA ASN A 287 -19.35 15.95 4.87
C ASN A 287 -17.93 16.36 4.42
N LEU A 288 -17.36 15.79 3.36
CA LEU A 288 -16.03 16.17 2.86
C LEU A 288 -15.91 17.68 2.60
N LYS A 289 -16.98 18.31 2.10
CA LYS A 289 -17.05 19.74 1.81
C LYS A 289 -16.81 20.60 3.05
N GLN A 290 -17.28 20.19 4.23
CA GLN A 290 -17.04 20.95 5.47
C GLN A 290 -15.57 20.92 5.91
N TYR A 291 -14.81 19.93 5.42
CA TYR A 291 -13.36 19.80 5.65
C TYR A 291 -12.53 20.40 4.51
N GLY A 292 -13.18 21.07 3.55
CA GLY A 292 -12.55 21.73 2.41
C GLY A 292 -12.18 20.79 1.26
N PHE A 293 -12.69 19.57 1.22
CA PHE A 293 -12.39 18.61 0.16
C PHE A 293 -13.52 18.48 -0.86
N ARG A 294 -13.11 18.33 -2.12
CA ARG A 294 -13.92 17.90 -3.25
C ARG A 294 -13.40 16.53 -3.72
N VAL A 295 -14.32 15.63 -4.04
CA VAL A 295 -13.97 14.34 -4.65
C VAL A 295 -13.54 14.58 -6.09
N SER A 296 -12.36 14.07 -6.46
CA SER A 296 -11.81 14.17 -7.83
C SER A 296 -11.83 12.85 -8.59
N PHE A 297 -11.80 11.72 -7.89
CA PHE A 297 -11.91 10.39 -8.48
C PHE A 297 -12.83 9.50 -7.65
N LYS A 298 -13.55 8.60 -8.32
CA LYS A 298 -14.36 7.53 -7.71
C LYS A 298 -14.07 6.20 -8.37
N ASN A 299 -14.22 5.11 -7.62
CA ASN A 299 -14.24 3.77 -8.18
C ASN A 299 -15.53 3.61 -9.03
N VAL A 300 -15.38 3.01 -10.21
CA VAL A 300 -16.50 2.82 -11.14
C VAL A 300 -17.49 1.76 -10.65
N HIS A 301 -17.03 0.77 -9.89
CA HIS A 301 -17.84 -0.39 -9.49
C HIS A 301 -18.67 -0.12 -8.23
N ASP A 302 -18.09 0.48 -7.22
CA ASP A 302 -18.75 0.66 -5.91
C ASP A 302 -18.91 2.11 -5.47
N GLY A 303 -18.36 3.06 -6.26
CA GLY A 303 -18.47 4.50 -6.00
C GLY A 303 -17.62 5.02 -4.85
N THR A 304 -16.72 4.21 -4.29
CA THR A 304 -15.81 4.66 -3.24
C THR A 304 -14.93 5.81 -3.68
N VAL A 305 -14.53 6.65 -2.71
CA VAL A 305 -13.67 7.81 -2.96
C VAL A 305 -12.26 7.35 -3.28
N GLU A 306 -11.77 7.76 -4.45
CA GLU A 306 -10.46 7.38 -4.96
C GLU A 306 -9.51 8.58 -5.13
N GLY A 307 -10.01 9.79 -5.01
CA GLY A 307 -9.21 11.00 -5.06
C GLY A 307 -9.91 12.19 -4.47
N LEU A 308 -9.11 13.07 -3.85
CA LEU A 308 -9.57 14.32 -3.23
C LEU A 308 -8.70 15.49 -3.66
N VAL A 309 -9.31 16.65 -3.81
CA VAL A 309 -8.65 17.95 -3.98
C VAL A 309 -9.16 18.88 -2.90
N HIS A 310 -8.25 19.56 -2.21
CA HIS A 310 -8.62 20.56 -1.22
C HIS A 310 -8.87 21.92 -1.89
N GLU A 311 -9.98 22.58 -1.56
CA GLU A 311 -10.43 23.80 -2.25
C GLU A 311 -9.63 25.06 -1.88
N GLN A 312 -8.94 25.06 -0.71
CA GLN A 312 -8.21 26.22 -0.21
C GLN A 312 -6.69 26.03 -0.22
N TYR A 313 -6.21 24.79 -0.08
CA TYR A 313 -4.80 24.47 -0.01
C TYR A 313 -4.36 23.65 -1.21
N LEU A 314 -3.08 23.72 -1.54
CA LEU A 314 -2.49 22.95 -2.64
C LEU A 314 -2.31 21.47 -2.24
N VAL A 315 -3.41 20.80 -1.91
CA VAL A 315 -3.43 19.42 -1.47
C VAL A 315 -4.26 18.60 -2.43
N VAL A 316 -3.64 17.58 -3.00
CA VAL A 316 -4.28 16.57 -3.84
C VAL A 316 -3.93 15.19 -3.31
N THR A 317 -4.90 14.28 -3.32
CA THR A 317 -4.66 12.94 -2.77
C THR A 317 -5.35 11.88 -3.61
N TYR A 318 -4.73 10.70 -3.72
CA TYR A 318 -5.24 9.58 -4.50
C TYR A 318 -5.12 8.28 -3.70
N GLN A 319 -6.19 7.50 -3.65
CA GLN A 319 -6.22 6.22 -2.98
C GLN A 319 -5.42 5.16 -3.75
N PHE A 320 -5.46 5.24 -5.07
CA PHE A 320 -4.71 4.37 -5.95
C PHE A 320 -3.23 4.78 -6.07
N HIS A 321 -2.43 3.92 -6.70
CA HIS A 321 -0.99 4.05 -6.87
C HIS A 321 -0.65 4.43 -8.32
N PRO A 322 -0.45 5.74 -8.63
CA PRO A 322 -0.13 6.20 -9.97
C PRO A 322 1.35 6.00 -10.35
N GLU A 323 2.22 5.74 -9.39
CA GLU A 323 3.68 5.70 -9.53
C GLU A 323 4.21 4.59 -10.43
N GLN A 324 3.37 3.65 -10.85
CA GLN A 324 3.79 2.57 -11.73
C GLN A 324 4.06 3.05 -13.16
N VAL A 325 5.19 2.61 -13.71
CA VAL A 325 5.63 2.91 -15.08
C VAL A 325 4.57 2.49 -16.11
N HIS A 326 4.35 3.32 -17.13
CA HIS A 326 3.35 3.14 -18.21
C HIS A 326 1.88 3.23 -17.77
N ASN A 327 1.58 3.81 -16.62
CA ASN A 327 0.21 4.14 -16.25
C ASN A 327 -0.10 5.58 -16.73
N PRO A 328 -1.13 5.82 -17.54
CA PRO A 328 -1.52 7.18 -17.96
C PRO A 328 -1.79 8.13 -16.78
N LEU A 329 -2.22 7.60 -15.64
CA LEU A 329 -2.39 8.36 -14.41
C LEU A 329 -1.06 8.85 -13.82
N ASN A 330 0.07 8.15 -14.08
CA ASN A 330 1.38 8.60 -13.61
C ASN A 330 1.69 10.00 -14.16
N GLU A 331 1.68 10.15 -15.47
CA GLU A 331 1.97 11.45 -16.11
C GLU A 331 0.96 12.52 -15.68
N LEU A 332 -0.33 12.20 -15.66
CA LEU A 332 -1.38 13.15 -15.28
C LEU A 332 -1.14 13.70 -13.87
N ILE A 333 -0.91 12.83 -12.90
CA ILE A 333 -0.85 13.19 -11.47
C ILE A 333 0.48 13.83 -11.12
N PHE A 334 1.61 13.22 -11.52
CA PHE A 334 2.92 13.76 -11.18
C PHE A 334 3.23 15.05 -11.93
N ASN A 335 2.86 15.17 -13.21
CA ASN A 335 3.04 16.43 -13.95
C ASN A 335 2.19 17.56 -13.33
N HIS A 336 0.97 17.27 -12.90
CA HIS A 336 0.14 18.26 -12.20
C HIS A 336 0.78 18.68 -10.87
N PHE A 337 1.23 17.72 -10.06
CA PHE A 337 1.89 17.98 -8.79
C PHE A 337 3.19 18.80 -8.99
N PHE A 338 4.06 18.39 -9.91
CA PHE A 338 5.32 19.11 -10.17
C PHE A 338 5.09 20.51 -10.74
N LYS A 339 4.09 20.68 -11.60
CA LYS A 339 3.68 22.00 -12.07
C LYS A 339 3.31 22.90 -10.87
N THR A 340 2.47 22.39 -9.97
CA THR A 340 2.07 23.11 -8.76
C THR A 340 3.28 23.47 -7.87
N VAL A 341 4.23 22.54 -7.68
CA VAL A 341 5.48 22.78 -6.94
C VAL A 341 6.34 23.85 -7.61
N ASN A 342 6.45 23.83 -8.93
CA ASN A 342 7.27 24.79 -9.68
C ASN A 342 6.67 26.21 -9.69
N GLU A 343 5.34 26.32 -9.74
CA GLU A 343 4.61 27.59 -9.76
C GLU A 343 4.43 28.20 -8.36
N SER A 344 4.46 27.37 -7.30
CA SER A 344 4.38 27.86 -5.92
C SER A 344 5.66 28.65 -5.60
N LYS A 345 5.50 29.94 -5.32
CA LYS A 345 6.57 30.77 -4.73
C LYS A 345 6.74 30.29 -3.30
N GLY A 346 7.78 29.50 -3.01
CA GLY A 346 8.00 28.82 -1.73
C GLY A 346 7.39 29.55 -0.52
N ALA A 347 6.75 28.83 0.36
CA ALA A 347 6.14 29.15 1.69
C ALA A 347 5.60 30.58 2.00
N SER A 348 5.56 31.51 1.06
CA SER A 348 5.15 32.92 1.31
C SER A 348 3.75 33.29 0.80
N VAL A 349 2.93 32.32 0.36
CA VAL A 349 1.66 32.61 -0.30
C VAL A 349 0.46 32.76 0.67
N TYR A 350 0.62 32.32 1.92
CA TYR A 350 -0.44 32.44 2.92
C TYR A 350 0.14 32.85 4.30
N ALA A 351 0.63 34.10 4.39
CA ALA A 351 0.83 34.78 5.65
C ALA A 351 -0.38 35.69 5.94
#